data_109a0262dcfb8081963e1b9ed8b3c382
#
_entry.id   109a0262dcfb8081963e1b9ed8b3c382
#
_cell.length_a   1.000
_cell.length_b   1.000
_cell.length_c   1.000
_cell.angle_alpha   90.00
_cell.angle_beta   90.00
_cell.angle_gamma   90.00
#
_symmetry.space_group_name_H-M   'P 1'
#
loop_
_entity.id
_entity.type
_entity.pdbx_description
1 polymer ?
#
loop_
_entity_poly.entity_id
_entity_poly.type
_entity_poly.pdbx_seq_one_letter_code
_entity_poly.pdbx_strand_id
1 'polypeptide(L)'
;MSTTVIKFFMSKSFRTFLKHTAKDFHNQSVNPPVVRASTIIFKSMREIRKMQNKAIKNPKGGYFDYARSGTSTTYILQKILTKLEESYHVFTTQTGFGSVFLAIFSVVRPGDEILVADPVYNPTRVLTENYLKEFNIKTIFYDPHNLETLQKNITPKTKLIFVENPGSNTFDFQDLNKIISIAKKNKVYTAIDNTWGTPYYLKPIK
;
A
#
# COMPACT_ATOMS: atom_id res chain seq x y z
N MET A 1 11.85 21.41 -31.31
CA MET A 1 11.09 20.64 -30.30
C MET A 1 12.02 20.28 -29.18
N SER A 2 11.97 21.01 -28.08
CA SER A 2 12.87 20.82 -26.93
C SER A 2 12.32 19.68 -26.07
N THR A 3 13.02 18.57 -26.03
CA THR A 3 12.70 17.45 -25.13
C THR A 3 13.17 17.82 -23.73
N THR A 4 12.30 18.46 -22.96
CA THR A 4 12.56 18.71 -21.54
C THR A 4 12.49 17.39 -20.82
N VAL A 5 13.63 16.72 -20.70
CA VAL A 5 13.79 15.58 -19.79
C VAL A 5 13.67 16.14 -18.38
N ILE A 6 12.55 15.91 -17.72
CA ILE A 6 12.37 16.21 -16.31
C ILE A 6 13.34 15.29 -15.55
N LYS A 7 14.53 15.81 -15.24
CA LYS A 7 15.45 15.16 -14.31
C LYS A 7 14.85 15.25 -12.91
N PHE A 8 14.07 14.25 -12.53
CA PHE A 8 13.65 14.07 -11.15
C PHE A 8 14.89 13.73 -10.32
N PHE A 9 15.48 14.74 -9.71
CA PHE A 9 16.60 14.57 -8.78
C PHE A 9 16.06 14.00 -7.47
N MET A 10 16.09 12.68 -7.33
CA MET A 10 16.14 12.10 -5.99
C MET A 10 17.35 12.73 -5.28
N SER A 11 17.14 13.34 -4.12
CA SER A 11 18.22 14.00 -3.38
C SER A 11 19.39 13.03 -3.17
N LYS A 12 20.63 13.57 -3.12
CA LYS A 12 21.84 12.75 -2.89
C LYS A 12 21.69 11.89 -1.62
N SER A 13 21.01 12.42 -0.61
CA SER A 13 20.68 11.75 0.64
C SER A 13 19.74 10.53 0.46
N PHE A 14 18.78 10.60 -0.45
CA PHE A 14 17.85 9.51 -0.70
C PHE A 14 18.50 8.34 -1.44
N ARG A 15 19.32 8.62 -2.47
CA ARG A 15 20.13 7.59 -3.16
C ARG A 15 21.10 6.91 -2.19
N THR A 16 21.70 7.68 -1.29
CA THR A 16 22.58 7.18 -0.24
C THR A 16 21.81 6.29 0.74
N PHE A 17 20.60 6.69 1.13
CA PHE A 17 19.73 5.89 1.99
C PHE A 17 19.44 4.52 1.37
N LEU A 18 19.01 4.46 0.09
CA LEU A 18 18.72 3.20 -0.59
C LEU A 18 19.93 2.26 -0.65
N LYS A 19 21.13 2.81 -0.91
CA LYS A 19 22.36 2.02 -1.02
C LYS A 19 22.91 1.53 0.33
N HIS A 20 22.55 2.21 1.42
CA HIS A 20 23.19 1.96 2.72
C HIS A 20 22.21 1.55 3.83
N THR A 21 20.94 1.43 3.55
CA THR A 21 19.93 1.04 4.57
C THR A 21 20.23 -0.31 5.20
N ALA A 22 20.87 -1.22 4.48
CA ALA A 22 21.23 -2.54 4.96
C ALA A 22 22.42 -2.59 5.91
N LYS A 23 23.24 -1.56 5.95
CA LYS A 23 24.48 -1.54 6.78
C LYS A 23 24.22 -1.65 8.27
N ASP A 24 23.06 -1.18 8.74
CA ASP A 24 22.71 -1.16 10.17
C ASP A 24 22.41 -2.56 10.74
N PHE A 25 22.35 -3.59 9.90
CA PHE A 25 21.85 -4.91 10.27
C PHE A 25 22.87 -6.03 10.18
N HIS A 26 24.04 -5.79 9.57
CA HIS A 26 24.96 -6.91 9.29
C HIS A 26 26.43 -6.53 9.40
N ASN A 27 27.19 -7.49 9.89
CA ASN A 27 28.62 -7.48 10.08
C ASN A 27 29.37 -7.10 8.78
N GLN A 28 29.37 -5.81 8.45
CA GLN A 28 30.13 -5.22 7.34
C GLN A 28 29.73 -5.64 5.91
N SER A 29 28.58 -6.34 5.74
CA SER A 29 28.07 -6.66 4.42
C SER A 29 27.39 -5.46 3.75
N VAL A 30 27.62 -5.28 2.44
CA VAL A 30 26.94 -4.24 1.66
C VAL A 30 25.46 -4.58 1.44
N ASN A 31 25.16 -5.86 1.27
CA ASN A 31 23.81 -6.38 1.08
C ASN A 31 23.32 -7.12 2.34
N PRO A 32 22.05 -7.00 2.69
CA PRO A 32 21.50 -7.77 3.79
C PRO A 32 21.51 -9.27 3.42
N PRO A 33 21.86 -10.17 4.35
CA PRO A 33 21.70 -11.60 4.11
C PRO A 33 20.22 -11.96 3.99
N VAL A 34 19.95 -13.00 3.22
CA VAL A 34 18.62 -13.57 3.09
C VAL A 34 18.36 -14.49 4.28
N VAL A 35 17.54 -14.02 5.22
CA VAL A 35 17.14 -14.81 6.39
C VAL A 35 15.86 -15.58 6.08
N ARG A 36 15.99 -16.90 5.97
CA ARG A 36 14.88 -17.84 5.80
C ARG A 36 14.70 -18.60 7.10
N ALA A 37 13.62 -18.32 7.80
CA ALA A 37 13.32 -18.95 9.09
C ALA A 37 11.81 -19.07 9.27
N SER A 38 11.39 -20.00 10.12
CA SER A 38 10.04 -20.10 10.66
C SER A 38 10.07 -19.79 12.16
N THR A 39 10.82 -20.55 12.91
CA THR A 39 10.97 -20.39 14.36
C THR A 39 12.19 -19.52 14.68
N ILE A 40 12.02 -18.63 15.63
CA ILE A 40 13.11 -17.83 16.21
C ILE A 40 13.41 -18.39 17.59
N ILE A 41 14.68 -18.72 17.85
CA ILE A 41 15.12 -19.30 19.11
C ILE A 41 15.53 -18.18 20.07
N PHE A 42 15.01 -18.22 21.29
CA PHE A 42 15.33 -17.33 22.39
C PHE A 42 15.94 -18.10 23.54
N LYS A 43 16.83 -17.46 24.28
CA LYS A 43 17.49 -18.08 25.45
C LYS A 43 16.53 -18.30 26.63
N SER A 44 15.42 -17.57 26.69
CA SER A 44 14.45 -17.68 27.77
C SER A 44 13.07 -17.14 27.40
N MET A 45 12.03 -17.56 28.12
CA MET A 45 10.68 -17.02 28.04
C MET A 45 10.64 -15.50 28.35
N ARG A 46 11.54 -15.03 29.19
CA ARG A 46 11.66 -13.59 29.48
C ARG A 46 12.07 -12.79 28.24
N GLU A 47 12.98 -13.31 27.43
CA GLU A 47 13.39 -12.66 26.17
C GLU A 47 12.26 -12.62 25.15
N ILE A 48 11.50 -13.71 24.99
CA ILE A 48 10.32 -13.74 24.12
C ILE A 48 9.33 -12.65 24.53
N ARG A 49 8.94 -12.62 25.80
CA ARG A 49 8.01 -11.60 26.33
C ARG A 49 8.53 -10.18 26.12
N LYS A 50 9.83 -9.96 26.32
CA LYS A 50 10.47 -8.66 26.05
C LYS A 50 10.37 -8.28 24.57
N MET A 51 10.58 -9.23 23.67
CA MET A 51 10.47 -9.01 22.22
C MET A 51 9.04 -8.69 21.80
N GLN A 52 8.07 -9.47 22.26
CA GLN A 52 6.64 -9.26 22.03
C GLN A 52 6.19 -7.89 22.52
N ASN A 53 6.56 -7.50 23.73
CA ASN A 53 6.24 -6.18 24.26
C ASN A 53 6.86 -5.03 23.44
N LYS A 54 8.08 -5.23 22.90
CA LYS A 54 8.68 -4.25 21.99
C LYS A 54 7.91 -4.17 20.67
N ALA A 55 7.49 -5.30 20.09
CA ALA A 55 6.71 -5.35 18.86
C ALA A 55 5.35 -4.66 19.02
N ILE A 56 4.66 -4.87 20.16
CA ILE A 56 3.40 -4.21 20.47
C ILE A 56 3.58 -2.68 20.60
N LYS A 57 4.61 -2.25 21.34
CA LYS A 57 4.86 -0.82 21.57
C LYS A 57 5.37 -0.09 20.33
N ASN A 58 6.06 -0.77 19.45
CA ASN A 58 6.60 -0.22 18.22
C ASN A 58 6.50 -1.23 17.07
N PRO A 59 5.31 -1.36 16.45
CA PRO A 59 5.10 -2.31 15.34
C PRO A 59 6.04 -2.15 14.15
N LYS A 60 6.61 -0.96 13.99
CA LYS A 60 7.57 -0.63 12.92
C LYS A 60 9.04 -0.89 13.31
N GLY A 61 9.28 -1.40 14.50
CA GLY A 61 10.64 -1.49 15.05
C GLY A 61 11.46 -2.70 14.59
N GLY A 62 10.90 -3.56 13.73
CA GLY A 62 11.59 -4.77 13.26
C GLY A 62 11.83 -5.79 14.37
N TYR A 63 10.91 -5.91 15.30
CA TYR A 63 10.95 -6.88 16.40
C TYR A 63 10.11 -8.09 16.05
N PHE A 64 10.74 -9.25 15.92
CA PHE A 64 10.08 -10.50 15.53
C PHE A 64 10.28 -11.56 16.61
N ASP A 65 9.19 -12.16 17.03
CA ASP A 65 9.18 -13.33 17.91
C ASP A 65 8.97 -14.64 17.13
N TYR A 66 8.44 -14.51 15.92
CA TYR A 66 8.22 -15.62 14.98
C TYR A 66 8.42 -15.12 13.54
N ALA A 67 9.19 -15.86 12.73
CA ALA A 67 9.62 -15.39 11.43
C ALA A 67 8.50 -15.28 10.38
N ARG A 68 7.33 -15.89 10.60
CA ARG A 68 6.13 -15.64 9.78
C ARG A 68 5.69 -14.18 9.85
N SER A 69 5.87 -13.54 11.00
CA SER A 69 5.57 -12.10 11.18
C SER A 69 6.61 -11.19 10.52
N GLY A 70 7.73 -11.76 10.11
CA GLY A 70 8.82 -11.08 9.42
C GLY A 70 10.19 -11.55 9.85
N THR A 71 11.19 -11.18 9.04
CA THR A 71 12.62 -11.37 9.32
C THR A 71 13.35 -10.04 9.06
N SER A 72 14.63 -9.98 9.38
CA SER A 72 15.45 -8.81 9.06
C SER A 72 15.42 -8.47 7.57
N THR A 73 15.34 -9.46 6.69
CA THR A 73 15.26 -9.27 5.24
C THR A 73 13.99 -8.54 4.82
N THR A 74 12.82 -9.02 5.27
CA THR A 74 11.52 -8.39 4.97
C THR A 74 11.41 -7.01 5.62
N TYR A 75 11.94 -6.85 6.82
CA TYR A 75 11.95 -5.56 7.52
C TYR A 75 12.75 -4.49 6.77
N ILE A 76 13.94 -4.84 6.25
CA ILE A 76 14.76 -3.92 5.47
C ILE A 76 13.99 -3.46 4.22
N LEU A 77 13.34 -4.38 3.50
CA LEU A 77 12.53 -4.05 2.34
C LEU A 77 11.38 -3.11 2.72
N GLN A 78 10.62 -3.44 3.75
CA GLN A 78 9.53 -2.60 4.25
C GLN A 78 10.01 -1.20 4.64
N LYS A 79 11.17 -1.10 5.32
CA LYS A 79 11.78 0.18 5.70
C LYS A 79 12.15 1.03 4.47
N ILE A 80 12.71 0.40 3.43
CA ILE A 80 13.04 1.09 2.17
C ILE A 80 11.77 1.60 1.49
N LEU A 81 10.76 0.73 1.34
CA LEU A 81 9.49 1.10 0.71
C LEU A 81 8.74 2.16 1.51
N THR A 82 8.72 2.07 2.84
CA THR A 82 8.13 3.11 3.70
C THR A 82 8.75 4.48 3.43
N LYS A 83 10.07 4.52 3.24
CA LYS A 83 10.76 5.78 2.93
C LYS A 83 10.50 6.25 1.49
N LEU A 84 10.41 5.31 0.54
CA LEU A 84 10.09 5.61 -0.87
C LEU A 84 8.70 6.22 -1.01
N GLU A 85 7.71 5.60 -0.39
CA GLU A 85 6.30 6.00 -0.42
C GLU A 85 5.99 7.19 0.51
N GLU A 86 6.94 7.62 1.34
CA GLU A 86 6.72 8.60 2.42
C GLU A 86 5.54 8.22 3.33
N SER A 87 5.34 6.90 3.50
CA SER A 87 4.21 6.32 4.22
C SER A 87 4.50 6.13 5.71
N TYR A 88 3.44 5.87 6.47
CA TYR A 88 3.56 5.52 7.88
C TYR A 88 4.21 4.14 8.06
N HIS A 89 3.81 3.15 7.26
CA HIS A 89 4.33 1.78 7.27
C HIS A 89 3.98 1.09 5.95
N VAL A 90 4.72 0.03 5.63
CA VAL A 90 4.48 -0.83 4.46
C VAL A 90 4.31 -2.27 4.92
N PHE A 91 3.25 -2.92 4.44
CA PHE A 91 3.09 -4.36 4.49
C PHE A 91 3.38 -4.94 3.10
N THR A 92 4.21 -5.98 3.06
CA THR A 92 4.50 -6.70 1.83
C THR A 92 3.60 -7.92 1.71
N THR A 93 3.09 -8.16 0.52
CA THR A 93 2.29 -9.35 0.17
C THR A 93 3.01 -10.16 -0.89
N GLN A 94 2.58 -11.40 -1.13
CA GLN A 94 3.19 -12.29 -2.10
C GLN A 94 2.85 -11.92 -3.56
N THR A 95 1.75 -11.17 -3.76
CA THR A 95 1.26 -10.76 -5.09
C THR A 95 0.66 -9.36 -5.03
N GLY A 96 0.68 -8.63 -6.15
CA GLY A 96 -0.01 -7.34 -6.27
C GLY A 96 -1.51 -7.46 -5.99
N PHE A 97 -2.16 -8.50 -6.52
CA PHE A 97 -3.57 -8.78 -6.22
C PHE A 97 -3.83 -9.03 -4.72
N GLY A 98 -2.92 -9.70 -4.02
CA GLY A 98 -2.97 -9.84 -2.57
C GLY A 98 -2.94 -8.50 -1.84
N SER A 99 -2.20 -7.52 -2.37
CA SER A 99 -2.20 -6.15 -1.83
C SER A 99 -3.53 -5.45 -2.04
N VAL A 100 -4.13 -5.57 -3.23
CA VAL A 100 -5.46 -5.03 -3.53
C VAL A 100 -6.52 -5.64 -2.59
N PHE A 101 -6.52 -6.97 -2.47
CA PHE A 101 -7.42 -7.68 -1.56
C PHE A 101 -7.29 -7.17 -0.13
N LEU A 102 -6.05 -7.11 0.38
CA LEU A 102 -5.77 -6.64 1.74
C LEU A 102 -6.22 -5.19 1.95
N ALA A 103 -5.96 -4.30 0.99
CA ALA A 103 -6.35 -2.90 1.06
C ALA A 103 -7.87 -2.75 1.18
N ILE A 104 -8.63 -3.45 0.34
CA ILE A 104 -10.10 -3.41 0.35
C ILE A 104 -10.65 -3.99 1.66
N PHE A 105 -10.29 -5.23 2.01
CA PHE A 105 -10.85 -5.91 3.19
C PHE A 105 -10.37 -5.34 4.53
N SER A 106 -9.32 -4.51 4.54
CA SER A 106 -8.94 -3.77 5.76
C SER A 106 -9.98 -2.72 6.15
N VAL A 107 -10.73 -2.18 5.17
CA VAL A 107 -11.65 -1.04 5.34
C VAL A 107 -13.11 -1.46 5.35
N VAL A 108 -13.53 -2.33 4.41
CA VAL A 108 -14.94 -2.64 4.19
C VAL A 108 -15.43 -3.79 5.07
N ARG A 109 -16.73 -3.80 5.34
CA ARG A 109 -17.45 -4.85 6.10
C ARG A 109 -18.76 -5.20 5.37
N PRO A 110 -19.39 -6.35 5.67
CA PRO A 110 -20.69 -6.69 5.12
C PRO A 110 -21.71 -5.57 5.34
N GLY A 111 -22.42 -5.19 4.27
CA GLY A 111 -23.37 -4.09 4.25
C GLY A 111 -22.79 -2.73 3.80
N ASP A 112 -21.48 -2.64 3.64
CA ASP A 112 -20.81 -1.44 3.11
C ASP A 112 -20.88 -1.35 1.58
N GLU A 113 -20.55 -0.17 1.06
CA GLU A 113 -20.42 0.10 -0.37
C GLU A 113 -19.02 0.61 -0.68
N ILE A 114 -18.52 0.24 -1.87
CA ILE A 114 -17.27 0.80 -2.42
C ILE A 114 -17.53 1.43 -3.79
N LEU A 115 -16.82 2.50 -4.06
CA LEU A 115 -16.76 3.11 -5.38
C LEU A 115 -15.43 2.74 -6.02
N VAL A 116 -15.47 2.24 -7.26
CA VAL A 116 -14.29 1.75 -7.99
C VAL A 116 -14.20 2.46 -9.33
N ALA A 117 -13.02 2.94 -9.69
CA ALA A 117 -12.82 3.51 -11.01
C ALA A 117 -13.09 2.46 -12.10
N ASP A 118 -13.84 2.83 -13.14
CA ASP A 118 -14.24 1.86 -14.18
C ASP A 118 -13.06 1.17 -14.88
N PRO A 119 -11.97 1.89 -15.30
CA PRO A 119 -10.80 1.28 -15.93
C PRO A 119 -9.83 0.67 -14.91
N VAL A 120 -10.33 -0.16 -14.01
CA VAL A 120 -9.52 -0.86 -13.01
C VAL A 120 -8.98 -2.18 -13.56
N TYR A 121 -7.84 -2.64 -13.04
CA TYR A 121 -7.24 -3.93 -13.35
C TYR A 121 -8.26 -5.07 -13.29
N ASN A 122 -8.30 -5.92 -14.34
CA ASN A 122 -9.36 -6.93 -14.49
C ASN A 122 -9.54 -7.85 -13.27
N PRO A 123 -8.50 -8.39 -12.62
CA PRO A 123 -8.69 -9.16 -11.38
C PRO A 123 -9.31 -8.35 -10.24
N THR A 124 -9.03 -7.05 -10.14
CA THR A 124 -9.69 -6.15 -9.18
C THR A 124 -11.16 -5.99 -9.52
N ARG A 125 -11.52 -5.86 -10.81
CA ARG A 125 -12.90 -5.83 -11.26
C ARG A 125 -13.63 -7.12 -10.87
N VAL A 126 -13.06 -8.28 -11.19
CA VAL A 126 -13.64 -9.59 -10.82
C VAL A 126 -13.83 -9.71 -9.30
N LEU A 127 -12.86 -9.28 -8.51
CA LEU A 127 -12.97 -9.25 -7.06
C LEU A 127 -14.17 -8.41 -6.63
N THR A 128 -14.27 -7.20 -7.17
CA THR A 128 -15.26 -6.22 -6.71
C THR A 128 -16.68 -6.48 -7.25
N GLU A 129 -16.83 -6.99 -8.46
CA GLU A 129 -18.14 -7.33 -9.04
C GLU A 129 -18.73 -8.63 -8.49
N ASN A 130 -17.88 -9.66 -8.32
CA ASN A 130 -18.35 -11.00 -8.00
C ASN A 130 -18.13 -11.35 -6.53
N TYR A 131 -16.85 -11.34 -6.07
CA TYR A 131 -16.55 -11.85 -4.74
C TYR A 131 -17.05 -10.93 -3.61
N LEU A 132 -16.96 -9.61 -3.74
CA LEU A 132 -17.47 -8.71 -2.71
C LEU A 132 -18.99 -8.82 -2.53
N LYS A 133 -19.71 -9.14 -3.60
CA LYS A 133 -21.16 -9.39 -3.55
C LYS A 133 -21.53 -10.57 -2.65
N GLU A 134 -20.74 -11.65 -2.67
CA GLU A 134 -20.91 -12.80 -1.78
C GLU A 134 -20.74 -12.43 -0.29
N PHE A 135 -19.96 -11.39 -0.01
CA PHE A 135 -19.80 -10.84 1.33
C PHE A 135 -20.82 -9.72 1.65
N ASN A 136 -21.87 -9.54 0.83
CA ASN A 136 -22.85 -8.47 1.00
C ASN A 136 -22.20 -7.07 0.99
N ILE A 137 -21.16 -6.86 0.16
CA ILE A 137 -20.53 -5.57 -0.08
C ILE A 137 -20.86 -5.13 -1.50
N LYS A 138 -21.47 -3.95 -1.63
CA LYS A 138 -21.90 -3.43 -2.93
C LYS A 138 -20.77 -2.64 -3.59
N THR A 139 -20.50 -2.96 -4.86
CA THR A 139 -19.59 -2.20 -5.71
C THR A 139 -20.37 -1.30 -6.66
N ILE A 140 -19.92 -0.07 -6.82
CA ILE A 140 -20.42 0.90 -7.77
C ILE A 140 -19.24 1.43 -8.57
N PHE A 141 -19.25 1.22 -9.89
CA PHE A 141 -18.23 1.77 -10.77
C PHE A 141 -18.55 3.21 -11.12
N TYR A 142 -17.51 4.05 -11.20
CA TYR A 142 -17.63 5.44 -11.62
C TYR A 142 -16.72 5.75 -12.80
N ASP A 143 -17.17 6.67 -13.64
CA ASP A 143 -16.39 7.19 -14.77
C ASP A 143 -15.27 8.11 -14.25
N PRO A 144 -13.99 7.80 -14.52
CA PRO A 144 -12.85 8.62 -14.11
C PRO A 144 -12.87 10.03 -14.72
N HIS A 145 -13.52 10.23 -15.86
CA HIS A 145 -13.64 11.51 -16.53
C HIS A 145 -14.81 12.36 -16.00
N ASN A 146 -15.75 11.74 -15.26
CA ASN A 146 -16.92 12.41 -14.71
C ASN A 146 -17.03 12.23 -13.18
N LEU A 147 -16.28 13.06 -12.44
CA LEU A 147 -16.28 13.03 -10.98
C LEU A 147 -17.58 13.51 -10.33
N GLU A 148 -18.53 14.06 -11.10
CA GLU A 148 -19.88 14.33 -10.58
C GLU A 148 -20.62 13.02 -10.33
N THR A 149 -20.42 12.00 -11.18
CA THR A 149 -20.99 10.67 -10.98
C THR A 149 -20.41 10.04 -9.72
N LEU A 150 -19.10 10.17 -9.47
CA LEU A 150 -18.48 9.73 -8.22
C LEU A 150 -19.19 10.37 -7.01
N GLN A 151 -19.36 11.69 -7.02
CA GLN A 151 -19.96 12.41 -5.90
C GLN A 151 -21.42 12.03 -5.67
N LYS A 152 -22.21 11.85 -6.73
CA LYS A 152 -23.62 11.46 -6.66
C LYS A 152 -23.81 10.03 -6.11
N ASN A 153 -22.84 9.15 -6.33
CA ASN A 153 -22.89 7.77 -5.91
C ASN A 153 -22.43 7.52 -4.46
N ILE A 154 -21.93 8.56 -3.77
CA ILE A 154 -21.56 8.42 -2.36
C ILE A 154 -22.82 8.37 -1.50
N THR A 155 -22.91 7.34 -0.68
CA THR A 155 -23.98 7.14 0.31
C THR A 155 -23.39 7.04 1.73
N PRO A 156 -24.19 7.04 2.78
CA PRO A 156 -23.70 6.78 4.17
C PRO A 156 -23.04 5.41 4.34
N LYS A 157 -23.29 4.47 3.43
CA LYS A 157 -22.67 3.14 3.41
C LYS A 157 -21.35 3.09 2.66
N THR A 158 -21.01 4.10 1.89
CA THR A 158 -19.75 4.17 1.15
C THR A 158 -18.59 4.30 2.13
N LYS A 159 -17.65 3.34 2.10
CA LYS A 159 -16.47 3.30 2.98
C LYS A 159 -15.17 3.52 2.25
N LEU A 160 -15.11 3.16 0.97
CA LEU A 160 -13.88 3.19 0.20
C LEU A 160 -14.15 3.72 -1.22
N ILE A 161 -13.26 4.59 -1.68
CA ILE A 161 -13.07 4.89 -3.10
C ILE A 161 -11.76 4.24 -3.52
N PHE A 162 -11.84 3.27 -4.43
CA PHE A 162 -10.69 2.59 -4.99
C PHE A 162 -10.36 3.18 -6.36
N VAL A 163 -9.15 3.63 -6.51
CA VAL A 163 -8.62 4.31 -7.70
C VAL A 163 -7.51 3.46 -8.30
N GLU A 164 -7.39 3.47 -9.61
CA GLU A 164 -6.17 3.06 -10.32
C GLU A 164 -5.75 4.20 -11.23
N ASN A 165 -4.50 4.69 -11.10
CA ASN A 165 -4.07 5.88 -11.82
C ASN A 165 -2.59 5.79 -12.24
N PRO A 166 -2.30 5.76 -13.56
CA PRO A 166 -3.26 5.66 -14.67
C PRO A 166 -4.07 4.36 -14.65
N GLY A 167 -5.28 4.41 -15.25
CA GLY A 167 -6.18 3.28 -15.34
C GLY A 167 -5.65 2.11 -16.17
N SER A 168 -6.04 0.89 -15.84
CA SER A 168 -5.60 -0.31 -16.53
C SER A 168 -6.10 -0.32 -17.98
N ASN A 169 -5.23 -0.68 -18.91
CA ASN A 169 -5.44 -0.77 -20.36
C ASN A 169 -5.76 0.55 -21.08
N THR A 170 -6.53 1.45 -20.49
CA THR A 170 -6.96 2.72 -21.09
C THR A 170 -5.99 3.84 -20.80
N PHE A 171 -5.18 3.72 -19.74
CA PHE A 171 -4.23 4.73 -19.27
C PHE A 171 -4.89 6.11 -18.94
N ASP A 172 -6.15 6.08 -18.56
CA ASP A 172 -6.87 7.28 -18.13
C ASP A 172 -6.26 7.85 -16.86
N PHE A 173 -6.09 9.18 -16.84
CA PHE A 173 -5.65 9.90 -15.66
C PHE A 173 -6.83 10.55 -14.95
N GLN A 174 -6.85 10.39 -13.63
CA GLN A 174 -7.89 10.97 -12.78
C GLN A 174 -7.33 12.15 -11.97
N ASP A 175 -8.19 13.11 -11.69
CA ASP A 175 -7.88 14.20 -10.75
C ASP A 175 -7.90 13.69 -9.31
N LEU A 176 -6.76 13.17 -8.86
CA LEU A 176 -6.61 12.62 -7.51
C LEU A 176 -6.90 13.65 -6.42
N ASN A 177 -6.53 14.92 -6.63
CA ASN A 177 -6.78 15.98 -5.65
C ASN A 177 -8.27 16.20 -5.45
N LYS A 178 -9.03 16.21 -6.53
CA LYS A 178 -10.49 16.35 -6.48
C LYS A 178 -11.14 15.12 -5.83
N ILE A 179 -10.69 13.90 -6.18
CA ILE A 179 -11.18 12.66 -5.56
C ILE A 179 -10.91 12.66 -4.06
N ILE A 180 -9.69 13.00 -3.62
CA ILE A 180 -9.32 13.09 -2.20
C ILE A 180 -10.15 14.13 -1.47
N SER A 181 -10.41 15.29 -2.11
CA SER A 181 -11.26 16.33 -1.54
C SER A 181 -12.70 15.85 -1.33
N ILE A 182 -13.29 15.17 -2.33
CA ILE A 182 -14.62 14.56 -2.24
C ILE A 182 -14.64 13.51 -1.12
N ALA A 183 -13.66 12.62 -1.07
CA ALA A 183 -13.56 11.57 -0.07
C ALA A 183 -13.49 12.13 1.36
N LYS A 184 -12.61 13.12 1.59
CA LYS A 184 -12.45 13.79 2.89
C LYS A 184 -13.75 14.46 3.35
N LYS A 185 -14.44 15.16 2.45
CA LYS A 185 -15.72 15.82 2.77
C LYS A 185 -16.77 14.82 3.23
N ASN A 186 -16.77 13.62 2.66
CA ASN A 186 -17.74 12.57 2.98
C ASN A 186 -17.21 11.54 4.01
N LYS A 187 -16.02 11.72 4.58
CA LYS A 187 -15.37 10.80 5.53
C LYS A 187 -15.21 9.38 4.97
N VAL A 188 -14.92 9.26 3.68
CA VAL A 188 -14.68 8.00 2.96
C VAL A 188 -13.19 7.79 2.82
N TYR A 189 -12.72 6.57 3.00
CA TYR A 189 -11.33 6.21 2.76
C TYR A 189 -11.01 6.17 1.26
N THR A 190 -9.74 6.38 0.92
CA THR A 190 -9.25 6.21 -0.45
C THR A 190 -8.14 5.16 -0.48
N ALA A 191 -8.14 4.33 -1.50
CA ALA A 191 -7.04 3.44 -1.84
C ALA A 191 -6.70 3.60 -3.32
N ILE A 192 -5.42 3.45 -3.66
CA ILE A 192 -4.96 3.58 -5.04
C ILE A 192 -4.05 2.42 -5.41
N ASP A 193 -4.32 1.80 -6.55
CA ASP A 193 -3.33 1.01 -7.25
C ASP A 193 -2.39 1.96 -8.01
N ASN A 194 -1.18 2.09 -7.52
CA ASN A 194 -0.13 2.95 -8.07
C ASN A 194 0.93 2.15 -8.84
N THR A 195 0.60 0.97 -9.33
CA THR A 195 1.53 0.06 -10.01
C THR A 195 2.26 0.74 -11.17
N TRP A 196 1.53 1.49 -12.01
CA TRP A 196 2.10 2.22 -13.14
C TRP A 196 2.87 3.47 -12.72
N GLY A 197 2.31 4.24 -11.76
CA GLY A 197 2.92 5.50 -11.31
C GLY A 197 4.19 5.27 -10.50
N THR A 198 4.25 4.19 -9.74
CA THR A 198 5.32 3.88 -8.77
C THR A 198 5.61 5.07 -7.82
N PRO A 199 6.34 4.90 -6.73
CA PRO A 199 6.72 6.02 -5.87
C PRO A 199 7.69 7.01 -6.54
N TYR A 200 8.11 6.72 -7.76
CA TYR A 200 9.00 7.59 -8.51
C TYR A 200 8.24 8.71 -9.24
N TYR A 201 7.13 8.37 -9.90
CA TYR A 201 6.34 9.35 -10.67
C TYR A 201 5.15 9.90 -9.89
N LEU A 202 4.56 9.10 -9.00
CA LEU A 202 3.39 9.47 -8.22
C LEU A 202 3.56 9.04 -6.76
N LYS A 203 3.37 10.00 -5.85
CA LYS A 203 3.41 9.79 -4.40
C LYS A 203 2.04 10.07 -3.79
N PRO A 204 1.13 9.11 -3.84
CA PRO A 204 -0.28 9.35 -3.49
C PRO A 204 -0.51 9.59 -1.99
N ILE A 205 0.46 9.30 -1.14
CA ILE A 205 0.35 9.47 0.32
C ILE A 205 0.85 10.84 0.77
N LYS A 206 1.61 11.53 -0.08
CA LYS A 206 2.12 12.87 0.17
C LYS A 206 1.06 13.92 -0.14
#